data_16cce4590b2dc3f34b615a525dd449c0
#
_entry.id   16cce4590b2dc3f34b615a525dd449c0
#
_cell.length_a   1.000
_cell.length_b   1.000
_cell.length_c   1.000
_cell.angle_alpha   90.00
_cell.angle_beta   90.00
_cell.angle_gamma   90.00
#
_symmetry.space_group_name_H-M   'P 1'
#
loop_
_entity.id
_entity.type
_entity.pdbx_description
1 polymer ?
#
loop_
_entity_poly.entity_id
_entity_poly.type
_entity_poly.pdbx_seq_one_letter_code
_entity_poly.pdbx_strand_id
1 'polypeptide(L)'
;LLAQAGDLPLVWIGPPCWKSDTGINDLIRRNVGDGSFFDSSQLTLKRKKDGRHPTHQAAADWGDQVAAWMQSETCDQPLAMRRPDKAARCPMRLLQPSFAGFNK
;
A
#
# COMPACT_ATOMS: atom_id res chain seq x y z
N LEU A 1 5.13 -15.47 -1.40
CA LEU A 1 4.16 -14.43 -1.73
C LEU A 1 4.30 -13.94 -3.17
N LEU A 2 5.50 -13.57 -3.59
CA LEU A 2 5.72 -13.12 -4.97
C LEU A 2 5.45 -14.24 -5.98
N ALA A 3 5.85 -15.45 -5.67
CA ALA A 3 5.57 -16.60 -6.51
C ALA A 3 4.07 -16.89 -6.62
N GLN A 4 3.33 -16.61 -5.56
CA GLN A 4 1.87 -16.80 -5.54
C GLN A 4 1.14 -15.73 -6.36
N ALA A 5 1.71 -14.55 -6.48
CA ALA A 5 1.13 -13.49 -7.30
C ALA A 5 1.20 -13.84 -8.79
N GLY A 6 2.22 -14.60 -9.22
CA GLY A 6 2.38 -14.99 -10.61
C GLY A 6 2.46 -13.79 -11.54
N ASP A 7 1.58 -13.76 -12.54
CA ASP A 7 1.51 -12.68 -13.53
C ASP A 7 0.62 -11.50 -13.08
N LEU A 8 0.05 -11.55 -11.89
CA LEU A 8 -0.78 -10.47 -11.40
C LEU A 8 0.06 -9.21 -11.18
N PRO A 9 -0.47 -8.03 -11.53
CA PRO A 9 0.20 -6.78 -11.21
C PRO A 9 0.38 -6.67 -9.69
N LEU A 10 1.61 -6.37 -9.27
CA LEU A 10 1.92 -6.24 -7.86
C LEU A 10 2.74 -4.97 -7.65
N VAL A 11 2.30 -4.14 -6.73
CA VAL A 11 3.10 -3.05 -6.19
C VAL A 11 3.22 -3.24 -4.69
N TRP A 12 4.33 -2.80 -4.15
CA TRP A 12 4.59 -2.89 -2.72
C TRP A 12 4.80 -1.50 -2.16
N ILE A 13 4.03 -1.17 -1.13
CA ILE A 13 4.18 0.08 -0.40
C ILE A 13 5.03 -0.21 0.82
N GLY A 14 6.26 0.29 0.82
CA GLY A 14 7.17 0.07 1.94
C GLY A 14 6.71 0.76 3.21
N PRO A 15 7.08 0.25 4.39
CA PRO A 15 6.67 0.85 5.65
C PRO A 15 7.30 2.22 5.84
N PRO A 16 6.56 3.19 6.38
CA PRO A 16 7.10 4.51 6.72
C PRO A 16 7.80 4.42 8.08
N CYS A 17 9.03 3.97 8.09
CA CYS A 17 9.78 3.69 9.31
C CYS A 17 9.81 4.89 10.24
N TRP A 18 9.42 4.70 11.49
CA TRP A 18 9.49 5.72 12.54
C TRP A 18 10.84 5.75 13.25
N LYS A 19 11.64 4.74 13.01
CA LYS A 19 13.05 4.63 13.41
C LYS A 19 13.91 4.43 12.18
N SER A 20 15.22 4.32 12.40
CA SER A 20 16.14 3.97 11.32
C SER A 20 15.70 2.69 10.64
N ASP A 21 15.73 2.70 9.32
CA ASP A 21 15.43 1.53 8.53
C ASP A 21 16.50 0.46 8.78
N THR A 22 16.06 -0.75 9.10
CA THR A 22 16.94 -1.90 9.32
C THR A 22 17.36 -2.60 8.03
N GLY A 23 17.05 -2.00 6.86
CA GLY A 23 17.30 -2.59 5.56
C GLY A 23 16.11 -3.29 4.96
N ILE A 24 14.97 -3.28 5.64
CA ILE A 24 13.75 -3.96 5.15
C ILE A 24 13.25 -3.37 3.83
N ASN A 25 13.29 -2.05 3.69
CA ASN A 25 12.84 -1.39 2.46
C ASN A 25 13.74 -1.76 1.28
N ASP A 26 15.03 -1.79 1.49
CA ASP A 26 15.98 -2.17 0.44
C ASP A 26 15.81 -3.63 0.03
N LEU A 27 15.59 -4.50 1.00
CA LEU A 27 15.31 -5.91 0.73
C LEU A 27 14.06 -6.10 -0.12
N ILE A 28 12.98 -5.42 0.24
CA ILE A 28 11.72 -5.52 -0.51
C ILE A 28 11.91 -4.96 -1.91
N ARG A 29 12.52 -3.79 -2.03
CA ARG A 29 12.76 -3.15 -3.32
C ARG A 29 13.54 -4.05 -4.27
N ARG A 30 14.57 -4.71 -3.78
CA ARG A 30 15.37 -5.63 -4.60
C ARG A 30 14.60 -6.84 -5.08
N ASN A 31 13.58 -7.25 -4.34
CA ASN A 31 12.76 -8.41 -4.70
C ASN A 31 11.60 -8.07 -5.61
N VAL A 32 11.01 -6.88 -5.50
CA VAL A 32 9.87 -6.49 -6.33
C VAL A 32 10.26 -5.62 -7.51
N GLY A 33 11.42 -4.99 -7.47
CA GLY A 33 11.88 -4.05 -8.49
C GLY A 33 11.51 -2.61 -8.16
N ASP A 34 12.34 -1.66 -8.64
CA ASP A 34 12.19 -0.23 -8.32
C ASP A 34 10.85 0.33 -8.79
N GLY A 35 10.40 -0.08 -9.95
CA GLY A 35 9.13 0.41 -10.51
C GLY A 35 7.89 -0.18 -9.86
N SER A 36 8.06 -1.18 -9.00
CA SER A 36 6.97 -1.82 -8.27
C SER A 36 7.03 -1.56 -6.78
N PHE A 37 7.90 -0.66 -6.35
CA PHE A 37 8.11 -0.35 -4.93
C PHE A 37 7.95 1.14 -4.66
N PHE A 38 7.13 1.48 -3.68
CA PHE A 38 7.00 2.84 -3.17
C PHE A 38 7.72 2.94 -1.82
N ASP A 39 8.73 3.77 -1.77
CA ASP A 39 9.54 3.94 -0.57
C ASP A 39 8.95 5.00 0.36
N SER A 40 8.08 4.56 1.24
CA SER A 40 7.45 5.45 2.21
C SER A 40 8.43 5.99 3.26
N SER A 41 9.60 5.40 3.40
CA SER A 41 10.61 5.87 4.36
C SER A 41 11.22 7.21 3.96
N GLN A 42 11.06 7.61 2.71
CA GLN A 42 11.52 8.92 2.22
C GLN A 42 10.57 10.05 2.60
N LEU A 43 9.39 9.74 3.09
CA LEU A 43 8.40 10.73 3.46
C LEU A 43 8.60 11.21 4.88
N THR A 44 8.39 12.51 5.09
CA THR A 44 8.33 13.08 6.43
C THR A 44 6.87 13.14 6.86
N LEU A 45 6.47 12.23 7.73
CA LEU A 45 5.11 12.13 8.21
C LEU A 45 5.02 12.58 9.65
N LYS A 46 4.06 13.45 9.93
CA LYS A 46 3.78 13.86 11.30
C LYS A 46 3.21 12.68 12.07
N ARG A 47 3.78 12.42 13.25
CA ARG A 47 3.40 11.28 14.08
C ARG A 47 2.51 11.72 15.22
N LYS A 48 1.69 10.77 15.70
CA LYS A 48 0.91 10.95 16.92
C LYS A 48 1.82 11.00 18.14
N LYS A 49 1.25 11.18 19.33
CA LYS A 49 2.01 11.29 20.58
C LYS A 49 2.91 10.09 20.86
N ASP A 50 2.54 8.90 20.35
CA ASP A 50 3.36 7.70 20.51
C ASP A 50 4.66 7.74 19.68
N GLY A 51 4.81 8.71 18.79
CA GLY A 51 5.96 8.84 17.90
C GLY A 51 6.03 7.79 16.81
N ARG A 52 5.04 6.94 16.69
CA ARG A 52 5.04 5.80 15.76
C ARG A 52 4.00 5.96 14.67
N HIS A 53 2.75 6.10 15.04
CA HIS A 53 1.65 6.14 14.10
C HIS A 53 1.53 7.52 13.45
N PRO A 54 1.36 7.60 12.12
CA PRO A 54 1.06 8.88 11.49
C PRO A 54 -0.23 9.47 12.03
N THR A 55 -0.32 10.80 12.04
CA THR A 55 -1.60 11.46 12.30
C THR A 55 -2.58 11.13 11.17
N HIS A 56 -3.88 11.37 11.39
CA HIS A 56 -4.88 11.15 10.34
C HIS A 56 -4.58 11.95 9.08
N GLN A 57 -4.16 13.21 9.24
CA GLN A 57 -3.79 14.05 8.09
C GLN A 57 -2.55 13.51 7.39
N ALA A 58 -1.53 13.11 8.14
CA ALA A 58 -0.33 12.54 7.56
C ALA A 58 -0.61 11.24 6.82
N ALA A 59 -1.50 10.41 7.35
CA ALA A 59 -1.92 9.18 6.67
C ALA A 59 -2.64 9.47 5.35
N ALA A 60 -3.50 10.49 5.33
CA ALA A 60 -4.17 10.92 4.11
C ALA A 60 -3.18 11.44 3.08
N ASP A 61 -2.22 12.26 3.49
CA ASP A 61 -1.17 12.79 2.62
C ASP A 61 -0.30 11.66 2.06
N TRP A 62 -0.01 10.66 2.87
CA TRP A 62 0.71 9.47 2.45
C TRP A 62 -0.07 8.72 1.37
N GLY A 63 -1.36 8.49 1.60
CA GLY A 63 -2.22 7.85 0.61
C GLY A 63 -2.28 8.61 -0.71
N ASP A 64 -2.36 9.95 -0.65
CA ASP A 64 -2.37 10.79 -1.85
C ASP A 64 -1.07 10.66 -2.63
N GLN A 65 0.07 10.61 -1.96
CA GLN A 65 1.36 10.45 -2.62
C GLN A 65 1.52 9.07 -3.25
N VAL A 66 1.04 8.03 -2.58
CA VAL A 66 1.03 6.68 -3.15
C VAL A 66 0.15 6.64 -4.40
N ALA A 67 -1.04 7.22 -4.33
CA ALA A 67 -1.95 7.25 -5.47
C ALA A 67 -1.34 8.01 -6.65
N ALA A 68 -0.69 9.14 -6.39
CA ALA A 68 -0.02 9.91 -7.44
C ALA A 68 1.11 9.09 -8.09
N TRP A 69 1.89 8.38 -7.27
CA TRP A 69 2.95 7.52 -7.80
C TRP A 69 2.40 6.40 -8.67
N MET A 70 1.32 5.76 -8.24
CA MET A 70 0.70 4.67 -9.00
C MET A 70 0.16 5.11 -10.36
N GLN A 71 -0.07 6.38 -10.55
CA GLN A 71 -0.50 6.96 -11.82
C GLN A 71 0.66 7.53 -12.64
N SER A 72 1.86 7.53 -12.08
CA SER A 72 3.03 8.11 -12.73
C SER A 72 3.75 7.11 -13.62
N GLU A 73 4.62 7.63 -14.49
CA GLU A 73 5.46 6.81 -15.37
C GLU A 73 6.54 6.05 -14.59
N THR A 74 6.81 6.43 -13.36
CA THR A 74 7.80 5.75 -12.53
C THR A 74 7.28 4.46 -11.91
N CYS A 75 5.98 4.23 -12.00
CA CYS A 75 5.37 2.97 -11.60
C CYS A 75 5.27 2.06 -12.82
N ASP A 76 5.88 0.88 -12.75
CA ASP A 76 5.88 -0.08 -13.86
C ASP A 76 4.48 -0.63 -14.17
N GLN A 77 3.59 -0.55 -13.21
CA GLN A 77 2.24 -1.06 -13.34
C GLN A 77 1.24 0.03 -12.95
N PRO A 78 1.17 1.11 -13.76
CA PRO A 78 0.24 2.18 -13.43
C PRO A 78 -1.16 1.60 -13.40
N LEU A 79 -1.75 1.64 -12.22
CA LEU A 79 -3.16 1.33 -12.10
C LEU A 79 -3.91 2.39 -12.89
N ALA A 80 -4.39 2.02 -14.07
CA ALA A 80 -5.42 2.79 -14.69
C ALA A 80 -6.59 2.79 -13.73
N MET A 81 -6.75 3.87 -13.01
CA MET A 81 -7.88 4.08 -12.12
C MET A 81 -9.14 4.25 -12.97
N ARG A 82 -9.44 3.23 -13.73
CA ARG A 82 -10.71 3.17 -14.45
C ARG A 82 -11.76 2.73 -13.47
N ARG A 83 -12.75 3.56 -13.31
CA ARG A 83 -14.02 3.04 -12.86
C ARG A 83 -14.44 1.97 -13.89
N PRO A 84 -14.68 0.74 -13.45
CA PRO A 84 -15.26 -0.24 -14.37
C PRO A 84 -16.57 0.31 -14.89
N ASP A 85 -16.75 0.24 -16.21
CA ASP A 85 -17.94 0.74 -16.88
C ASP A 85 -19.23 0.13 -16.33
N LYS A 86 -19.10 -0.92 -15.58
CA LYS A 86 -20.20 -1.64 -14.96
C LYS A 86 -19.84 -1.93 -13.51
N ALA A 87 -19.98 -0.93 -12.70
CA ALA A 87 -19.58 -0.95 -11.31
C ALA A 87 -20.26 -2.03 -10.45
N ALA A 88 -21.31 -2.66 -10.91
CA ALA A 88 -22.12 -3.56 -10.10
C ALA A 88 -21.89 -5.04 -10.42
N ARG A 89 -20.85 -5.37 -11.14
CA ARG A 89 -20.71 -6.75 -11.60
C ARG A 89 -19.87 -7.66 -10.75
N CYS A 90 -19.12 -7.09 -9.85
CA CYS A 90 -18.63 -7.89 -8.73
C CYS A 90 -19.67 -7.77 -7.64
N PRO A 91 -20.44 -8.82 -7.37
CA PRO A 91 -21.28 -8.78 -6.20
C PRO A 91 -20.38 -8.55 -5.02
N MET A 92 -20.50 -7.37 -4.43
CA MET A 92 -19.80 -7.09 -3.19
C MET A 92 -20.34 -8.06 -2.16
N ARG A 93 -19.61 -9.13 -1.95
CA ARG A 93 -19.81 -9.91 -0.76
C ARG A 93 -19.19 -9.13 0.39
N LEU A 94 -20.04 -8.57 1.19
CA LEU A 94 -19.65 -8.24 2.53
C LEU A 94 -19.24 -9.54 3.19
N LEU A 95 -17.94 -9.75 3.30
CA LEU A 95 -17.42 -10.80 4.13
C LEU A 95 -17.70 -10.40 5.57
N GLN A 96 -18.82 -10.88 6.08
CA GLN A 96 -19.07 -10.75 7.50
C GLN A 96 -18.15 -11.71 8.22
N PRO A 97 -17.39 -11.23 9.20
CA PRO A 97 -16.56 -12.11 9.99
C PRO A 97 -17.44 -13.17 10.64
N SER A 98 -16.96 -14.40 10.66
CA SER A 98 -17.64 -15.46 11.39
C SER A 98 -17.72 -15.06 12.84
N PHE A 99 -18.94 -15.00 13.37
CA PHE A 99 -19.14 -14.61 14.76
C PHE A 99 -18.64 -15.63 15.78
N ALA A 100 -18.36 -16.83 15.35
CA ALA A 100 -17.80 -17.83 16.26
C ALA A 100 -16.47 -17.39 16.88
N GLY A 101 -15.69 -16.56 16.15
CA GLY A 101 -14.40 -16.06 16.65
C GLY A 101 -14.48 -14.69 17.30
N PHE A 102 -15.51 -13.91 17.03
CA PHE A 102 -15.58 -12.50 17.42
C PHE A 102 -16.68 -12.17 18.39
N ASN A 103 -17.67 -13.02 18.48
CA ASN A 103 -18.84 -12.76 19.27
C ASN A 103 -18.74 -13.47 20.62
N LYS A 104 -17.85 -12.97 21.43
CA LYS A 104 -17.64 -13.56 22.76
C LYS A 104 -18.03 -12.65 23.87
#